data_d1742fe4d66f90f9cffc3df8ecaf65c3
#
_entry.id   d1742fe4d66f90f9cffc3df8ecaf65c3
#
_cell.length_a   1.000
_cell.length_b   1.000
_cell.length_c   1.000
_cell.angle_alpha   90.00
_cell.angle_beta   90.00
_cell.angle_gamma   90.00
#
_symmetry.space_group_name_H-M   'P 1'
#
loop_
_entity.id
_entity.type
_entity.pdbx_description
1 polymer ?
#
loop_
_entity_poly.entity_id
_entity_poly.type
_entity_poly.pdbx_seq_one_letter_code
_entity_poly.pdbx_strand_id
1 'polypeptide(L)'
;LKATETVNLIFDNTPAERLGDDDFNYTEFLDLGNLMWCAMAVGTCEAVKKYCIQYANERTAFGEPISHRQSVAFMIADMAIEIEAMRMLVLNAASLAEAGKSFHREAYLARILCAEKSMKIGTDGVQLLGGHGFTKEHPVERWYRDLRATAILHSGLHA
;
A
#
# COMPACT_ATOMS: atom_id res chain seq x y z
N LEU A 1 9.58 -9.14 -2.08
CA LEU A 1 10.68 -8.18 -2.11
C LEU A 1 11.77 -8.48 -3.16
N LYS A 2 11.56 -9.48 -4.03
CA LYS A 2 12.50 -9.73 -5.14
C LYS A 2 12.65 -8.54 -6.09
N ALA A 3 11.60 -7.72 -6.24
CA ALA A 3 11.62 -6.56 -7.12
C ALA A 3 12.42 -5.36 -6.55
N THR A 4 12.66 -5.33 -5.25
CA THR A 4 13.36 -4.23 -4.57
C THR A 4 14.81 -4.56 -4.22
N GLU A 5 15.29 -5.77 -4.56
CA GLU A 5 16.66 -6.23 -4.28
C GLU A 5 17.13 -5.89 -2.85
N THR A 6 16.24 -6.08 -1.87
CA THR A 6 16.50 -5.75 -0.47
C THR A 6 17.67 -6.58 0.06
N VAL A 7 18.68 -5.92 0.62
CA VAL A 7 19.92 -6.53 1.14
C VAL A 7 20.18 -6.04 2.57
N ASN A 8 20.98 -6.79 3.30
CA ASN A 8 21.59 -6.35 4.54
C ASN A 8 22.90 -5.63 4.23
N LEU A 9 23.07 -4.42 4.75
CA LEU A 9 24.32 -3.67 4.70
C LEU A 9 25.03 -3.81 6.05
N ILE A 10 26.28 -4.25 6.01
CA ILE A 10 27.14 -4.35 7.20
C ILE A 10 28.23 -3.30 7.06
N PHE A 11 28.28 -2.37 8.03
CA PHE A 11 29.30 -1.33 8.11
C PHE A 11 30.31 -1.71 9.21
N ASP A 12 31.57 -1.91 8.83
CA ASP A 12 32.67 -2.18 9.74
C ASP A 12 33.76 -1.14 9.52
N ASN A 13 33.89 -0.18 10.45
CA ASN A 13 34.81 0.97 10.35
C ASN A 13 34.78 1.68 8.98
N THR A 14 33.62 1.69 8.34
CA THR A 14 33.42 2.30 7.03
C THR A 14 33.47 3.81 7.16
N PRO A 15 34.35 4.51 6.42
CA PRO A 15 34.34 5.97 6.39
C PRO A 15 32.99 6.49 5.92
N ALA A 16 32.46 7.48 6.61
CA ALA A 16 31.18 8.09 6.28
C ALA A 16 31.27 9.62 6.43
N GLU A 17 30.56 10.29 5.55
CA GLU A 17 30.33 11.72 5.66
C GLU A 17 28.92 11.97 6.16
N ARG A 18 28.76 12.97 7.03
CA ARG A 18 27.44 13.38 7.49
C ARG A 18 26.66 14.01 6.35
N LEU A 19 25.45 13.51 6.11
CA LEU A 19 24.51 14.09 5.16
C LEU A 19 23.62 15.11 5.89
N GLY A 20 23.64 16.35 5.42
CA GLY A 20 22.86 17.44 5.99
C GLY A 20 23.59 18.22 7.09
N ASP A 21 23.08 19.41 7.36
CA ASP A 21 23.59 20.35 8.39
C ASP A 21 23.06 19.99 9.79
N ASP A 22 23.46 20.76 10.80
CA ASP A 22 23.05 20.55 12.19
C ASP A 22 21.53 20.74 12.38
N ASP A 23 20.89 21.51 11.51
CA ASP A 23 19.46 21.79 11.52
C ASP A 23 18.63 20.76 10.72
N PHE A 24 19.27 19.72 10.17
CA PHE A 24 18.55 18.70 9.38
C PHE A 24 17.53 17.94 10.22
N ASN A 25 16.25 18.07 9.88
CA ASN A 25 15.16 17.39 10.56
C ASN A 25 14.98 15.96 10.03
N TYR A 26 15.69 15.02 10.63
CA TYR A 26 15.64 13.62 10.24
C TYR A 26 14.24 13.01 10.40
N THR A 27 13.48 13.42 11.41
CA THR A 27 12.12 12.94 11.64
C THR A 27 11.19 13.34 10.49
N GLU A 28 11.24 14.60 10.09
CA GLU A 28 10.44 15.11 8.96
C GLU A 28 10.81 14.41 7.64
N PHE A 29 12.10 14.17 7.42
CA PHE A 29 12.57 13.41 6.26
C PHE A 29 11.97 11.99 6.24
N LEU A 30 11.93 11.29 7.37
CA LEU A 30 11.32 9.97 7.47
C LEU A 30 9.80 10.02 7.27
N ASP A 31 9.14 11.05 7.80
CA ASP A 31 7.70 11.23 7.65
C ASP A 31 7.31 11.46 6.18
N LEU A 32 8.08 12.25 5.46
CA LEU A 32 7.90 12.43 4.01
C LEU A 32 8.10 11.11 3.25
N GLY A 33 9.14 10.34 3.59
CA GLY A 33 9.39 9.02 3.00
C GLY A 33 8.22 8.05 3.25
N ASN A 34 7.70 8.02 4.47
CA ASN A 34 6.54 7.21 4.83
C ASN A 34 5.29 7.64 4.05
N LEU A 35 5.07 8.95 3.90
CA LEU A 35 3.92 9.47 3.16
C LEU A 35 3.99 9.12 1.66
N MET A 36 5.19 9.14 1.06
CA MET A 36 5.39 8.70 -0.32
C MET A 36 5.05 7.21 -0.49
N TRP A 37 5.47 6.35 0.43
CA TRP A 37 5.10 4.94 0.42
C TRP A 37 3.60 4.73 0.56
N CYS A 38 2.93 5.48 1.42
CA CYS A 38 1.48 5.44 1.56
C CYS A 38 0.77 5.83 0.25
N ALA A 39 1.23 6.87 -0.42
CA ALA A 39 0.69 7.29 -1.72
C ALA A 39 0.82 6.19 -2.79
N MET A 40 1.98 5.53 -2.85
CA MET A 40 2.19 4.38 -3.75
C MET A 40 1.27 3.21 -3.41
N ALA A 41 1.07 2.91 -2.12
CA ALA A 41 0.16 1.86 -1.67
C ALA A 41 -1.28 2.16 -2.08
N VAL A 42 -1.76 3.39 -1.90
CA VAL A 42 -3.10 3.83 -2.35
C VAL A 42 -3.27 3.64 -3.85
N GLY A 43 -2.27 4.04 -4.65
CA GLY A 43 -2.29 3.84 -6.11
C GLY A 43 -2.35 2.37 -6.51
N THR A 44 -1.59 1.52 -5.83
CA THR A 44 -1.60 0.08 -6.08
C THR A 44 -2.94 -0.55 -5.69
N CYS A 45 -3.51 -0.17 -4.55
CA CYS A 45 -4.83 -0.63 -4.10
C CYS A 45 -5.93 -0.23 -5.10
N GLU A 46 -5.85 0.98 -5.65
CA GLU A 46 -6.77 1.43 -6.71
C GLU A 46 -6.67 0.55 -7.96
N ALA A 47 -5.45 0.16 -8.35
CA ALA A 47 -5.24 -0.77 -9.47
C ALA A 47 -5.85 -2.16 -9.18
N VAL A 48 -5.67 -2.69 -7.96
CA VAL A 48 -6.29 -3.95 -7.53
C VAL A 48 -7.81 -3.86 -7.65
N LYS A 49 -8.42 -2.83 -7.08
CA LYS A 49 -9.89 -2.63 -7.12
C LYS A 49 -10.41 -2.57 -8.56
N LYS A 50 -9.78 -1.76 -9.42
CA LYS A 50 -10.19 -1.64 -10.83
C LYS A 50 -10.11 -2.97 -11.56
N TYR A 51 -9.03 -3.71 -11.35
CA TYR A 51 -8.86 -5.03 -11.95
C TYR A 51 -9.89 -6.03 -11.47
N CYS A 52 -10.18 -6.05 -10.16
CA CYS A 52 -11.20 -6.91 -9.55
C CYS A 52 -12.60 -6.62 -10.10
N ILE A 53 -12.96 -5.34 -10.29
CA ILE A 53 -14.25 -4.95 -10.88
C ILE A 53 -14.38 -5.53 -12.29
N GLN A 54 -13.38 -5.33 -13.13
CA GLN A 54 -13.40 -5.84 -14.49
C GLN A 54 -13.49 -7.38 -14.50
N TYR A 55 -12.62 -8.05 -13.77
CA TYR A 55 -12.59 -9.49 -13.68
C TYR A 55 -13.93 -10.08 -13.19
N ALA A 56 -14.52 -9.48 -12.15
CA ALA A 56 -15.77 -9.95 -11.58
C ALA A 56 -16.95 -9.85 -12.57
N ASN A 57 -16.96 -8.85 -13.45
CA ASN A 57 -17.98 -8.68 -14.46
C ASN A 57 -17.79 -9.61 -15.67
N GLU A 58 -16.55 -9.96 -15.99
CA GLU A 58 -16.24 -10.82 -17.14
C GLU A 58 -16.27 -12.31 -16.78
N ARG A 59 -15.88 -12.66 -15.55
CA ARG A 59 -15.78 -14.05 -15.09
C ARG A 59 -17.15 -14.62 -14.80
N THR A 60 -17.56 -15.63 -15.57
CA THR A 60 -18.80 -16.38 -15.35
C THR A 60 -18.55 -17.66 -14.54
N ALA A 61 -19.36 -17.88 -13.51
CA ALA A 61 -19.41 -19.11 -12.74
C ALA A 61 -20.86 -19.39 -12.34
N PHE A 62 -21.27 -20.65 -12.44
CA PHE A 62 -22.66 -21.09 -12.15
C PHE A 62 -23.71 -20.36 -13.00
N GLY A 63 -23.37 -20.05 -14.26
CA GLY A 63 -24.28 -19.49 -15.24
C GLY A 63 -24.43 -17.96 -15.25
N GLU A 64 -23.72 -17.23 -14.38
CA GLU A 64 -23.76 -15.76 -14.30
C GLU A 64 -22.39 -15.15 -13.94
N PRO A 65 -22.18 -13.84 -14.20
CA PRO A 65 -21.01 -13.12 -13.73
C PRO A 65 -20.84 -13.23 -12.22
N ILE A 66 -19.60 -13.40 -11.74
CA ILE A 66 -19.36 -13.50 -10.29
C ILE A 66 -19.64 -12.20 -9.54
N SER A 67 -19.70 -11.05 -10.23
CA SER A 67 -20.14 -9.77 -9.67
C SER A 67 -21.56 -9.80 -9.13
N HIS A 68 -22.42 -10.73 -9.58
CA HIS A 68 -23.77 -10.91 -9.06
C HIS A 68 -23.80 -11.60 -7.67
N ARG A 69 -22.68 -12.12 -7.20
CA ARG A 69 -22.56 -12.68 -5.86
C ARG A 69 -22.38 -11.56 -4.85
N GLN A 70 -23.27 -11.49 -3.87
CA GLN A 70 -23.25 -10.45 -2.85
C GLN A 70 -21.91 -10.35 -2.10
N SER A 71 -21.28 -11.50 -1.80
CA SER A 71 -19.97 -11.53 -1.14
C SER A 71 -18.87 -10.89 -1.99
N VAL A 72 -18.89 -11.06 -3.32
CA VAL A 72 -17.95 -10.44 -4.26
C VAL A 72 -18.21 -8.93 -4.34
N ALA A 73 -19.48 -8.53 -4.46
CA ALA A 73 -19.85 -7.12 -4.52
C ALA A 73 -19.46 -6.37 -3.24
N PHE A 74 -19.69 -6.96 -2.07
CA PHE A 74 -19.30 -6.36 -0.78
C PHE A 74 -17.78 -6.27 -0.62
N MET A 75 -17.03 -7.29 -1.03
CA MET A 75 -15.56 -7.23 -1.00
C MET A 75 -15.02 -6.06 -1.82
N ILE A 76 -15.58 -5.81 -3.02
CA ILE A 76 -15.20 -4.67 -3.87
C ILE A 76 -15.62 -3.34 -3.23
N ALA A 77 -16.80 -3.28 -2.62
CA ALA A 77 -17.27 -2.08 -1.91
C ALA A 77 -16.38 -1.75 -0.71
N ASP A 78 -15.98 -2.75 0.07
CA ASP A 78 -15.05 -2.58 1.20
C ASP A 78 -13.69 -2.07 0.72
N MET A 79 -13.15 -2.63 -0.38
CA MET A 79 -11.93 -2.09 -0.99
C MET A 79 -12.06 -0.60 -1.32
N ALA A 80 -13.20 -0.19 -1.91
CA ALA A 80 -13.42 1.21 -2.28
C ALA A 80 -13.44 2.14 -1.07
N ILE A 81 -14.13 1.75 0.01
CA ILE A 81 -14.23 2.52 1.25
C ILE A 81 -12.84 2.68 1.89
N GLU A 82 -12.08 1.60 2.00
CA GLU A 82 -10.76 1.61 2.64
C GLU A 82 -9.74 2.42 1.82
N ILE A 83 -9.80 2.36 0.49
CA ILE A 83 -8.93 3.15 -0.39
C ILE A 83 -9.20 4.65 -0.19
N GLU A 84 -10.46 5.07 -0.11
CA GLU A 84 -10.79 6.48 0.13
C GLU A 84 -10.34 6.93 1.53
N ALA A 85 -10.50 6.09 2.55
CA ALA A 85 -10.02 6.40 3.89
C ALA A 85 -8.49 6.60 3.92
N MET A 86 -7.73 5.69 3.29
CA MET A 86 -6.27 5.83 3.14
C MET A 86 -5.90 7.10 2.37
N ARG A 87 -6.58 7.36 1.24
CA ARG A 87 -6.35 8.54 0.39
C ARG A 87 -6.52 9.84 1.18
N MET A 88 -7.59 9.95 1.95
CA MET A 88 -7.87 11.15 2.75
C MET A 88 -6.80 11.40 3.81
N LEU A 89 -6.30 10.38 4.49
CA LEU A 89 -5.21 10.54 5.46
C LEU A 89 -3.91 10.99 4.78
N VAL A 90 -3.57 10.39 3.63
CA VAL A 90 -2.38 10.77 2.86
C VAL A 90 -2.47 12.23 2.41
N LEU A 91 -3.61 12.64 1.84
CA LEU A 91 -3.81 14.02 1.38
C LEU A 91 -3.80 15.02 2.54
N ASN A 92 -4.38 14.67 3.70
CA ASN A 92 -4.34 15.52 4.88
C ASN A 92 -2.90 15.76 5.35
N ALA A 93 -2.10 14.70 5.49
CA ALA A 93 -0.71 14.84 5.88
C ALA A 93 0.11 15.63 4.85
N ALA A 94 -0.09 15.37 3.56
CA ALA A 94 0.57 16.11 2.48
C ALA A 94 0.23 17.62 2.49
N SER A 95 -1.04 17.94 2.73
CA SER A 95 -1.49 19.35 2.82
C SER A 95 -0.88 20.10 4.00
N LEU A 96 -0.70 19.43 5.14
CA LEU A 96 -0.02 20.01 6.29
C LEU A 96 1.48 20.23 6.00
N ALA A 97 2.13 19.26 5.37
CA ALA A 97 3.54 19.38 4.95
C ALA A 97 3.73 20.56 3.97
N GLU A 98 2.87 20.67 2.95
CA GLU A 98 2.89 21.77 1.99
C GLU A 98 2.69 23.13 2.65
N ALA A 99 1.86 23.19 3.69
CA ALA A 99 1.61 24.40 4.46
C ALA A 99 2.73 24.73 5.48
N GLY A 100 3.81 23.98 5.53
CA GLY A 100 4.90 24.15 6.49
C GLY A 100 4.49 23.88 7.94
N LYS A 101 3.43 23.09 8.17
CA LYS A 101 2.93 22.71 9.49
C LYS A 101 3.47 21.36 9.89
N SER A 102 3.51 21.07 11.20
CA SER A 102 3.83 19.74 11.68
C SER A 102 2.78 18.74 11.18
N PHE A 103 3.24 17.63 10.60
CA PHE A 103 2.41 16.54 10.04
C PHE A 103 2.83 15.16 10.54
N HIS A 104 3.74 15.10 11.52
CA HIS A 104 4.28 13.85 12.07
C HIS A 104 3.16 12.86 12.50
N ARG A 105 2.18 13.36 13.26
CA ARG A 105 1.05 12.56 13.70
C ARG A 105 0.20 12.04 12.54
N GLU A 106 -0.07 12.88 11.56
CA GLU A 106 -0.89 12.55 10.39
C GLU A 106 -0.17 11.57 9.46
N ALA A 107 1.13 11.73 9.26
CA ALA A 107 1.96 10.78 8.53
C ALA A 107 1.98 9.40 9.22
N TYR A 108 2.09 9.37 10.54
CA TYR A 108 2.02 8.14 11.33
C TYR A 108 0.65 7.44 11.19
N LEU A 109 -0.45 8.17 11.30
CA LEU A 109 -1.81 7.61 11.13
C LEU A 109 -2.03 7.08 9.71
N ALA A 110 -1.61 7.83 8.70
CA ALA A 110 -1.68 7.38 7.31
C ALA A 110 -0.89 6.09 7.11
N ARG A 111 0.31 6.00 7.69
CA ARG A 111 1.18 4.84 7.60
C ARG A 111 0.54 3.58 8.20
N ILE A 112 0.00 3.67 9.42
CA ILE A 112 -0.66 2.53 10.09
C ILE A 112 -1.84 2.04 9.26
N LEU A 113 -2.73 2.94 8.84
CA LEU A 113 -3.90 2.56 8.07
C LEU A 113 -3.49 1.96 6.71
N CYS A 114 -2.56 2.58 5.99
CA CYS A 114 -2.08 2.06 4.71
C CYS A 114 -1.42 0.69 4.86
N ALA A 115 -0.62 0.46 5.89
CA ALA A 115 0.03 -0.83 6.11
C ALA A 115 -0.99 -1.96 6.36
N GLU A 116 -2.03 -1.70 7.14
CA GLU A 116 -3.08 -2.67 7.45
C GLU A 116 -4.00 -2.91 6.24
N LYS A 117 -4.55 -1.84 5.67
CA LYS A 117 -5.60 -1.94 4.65
C LYS A 117 -5.07 -2.32 3.28
N SER A 118 -3.87 -1.89 2.92
CA SER A 118 -3.27 -2.31 1.65
C SER A 118 -2.99 -3.81 1.63
N MET A 119 -2.56 -4.40 2.75
CA MET A 119 -2.38 -5.84 2.87
C MET A 119 -3.70 -6.59 2.72
N LYS A 120 -4.77 -6.09 3.36
CA LYS A 120 -6.10 -6.67 3.22
C LYS A 120 -6.59 -6.60 1.77
N ILE A 121 -6.50 -5.45 1.13
CA ILE A 121 -6.92 -5.25 -0.27
C ILE A 121 -6.15 -6.15 -1.22
N GLY A 122 -4.83 -6.28 -1.02
CA GLY A 122 -4.02 -7.21 -1.81
C GLY A 122 -4.47 -8.67 -1.66
N THR A 123 -4.78 -9.09 -0.44
CA THR A 123 -5.29 -10.43 -0.13
C THR A 123 -6.67 -10.66 -0.75
N ASP A 124 -7.57 -9.71 -0.58
CA ASP A 124 -8.92 -9.77 -1.14
C ASP A 124 -8.90 -9.82 -2.67
N GLY A 125 -7.96 -9.10 -3.31
CA GLY A 125 -7.75 -9.18 -4.75
C GLY A 125 -7.37 -10.58 -5.22
N VAL A 126 -6.41 -11.22 -4.55
CA VAL A 126 -6.04 -12.62 -4.85
C VAL A 126 -7.22 -13.57 -4.59
N GLN A 127 -7.92 -13.39 -3.48
CA GLN A 127 -9.08 -14.19 -3.11
C GLN A 127 -10.20 -14.09 -4.15
N LEU A 128 -10.51 -12.88 -4.63
CA LEU A 128 -11.56 -12.63 -5.61
C LEU A 128 -11.29 -13.34 -6.94
N LEU A 129 -10.03 -13.37 -7.38
CA LEU A 129 -9.62 -14.07 -8.59
C LEU A 129 -9.54 -15.60 -8.39
N GLY A 130 -9.55 -16.09 -7.16
CA GLY A 130 -9.39 -17.50 -6.85
C GLY A 130 -8.05 -18.07 -7.35
N GLY A 131 -8.05 -19.22 -8.01
CA GLY A 131 -6.82 -19.82 -8.54
C GLY A 131 -6.03 -18.90 -9.49
N HIS A 132 -6.69 -18.07 -10.26
CA HIS A 132 -6.05 -17.08 -11.14
C HIS A 132 -5.28 -16.01 -10.37
N GLY A 133 -5.67 -15.69 -9.15
CA GLY A 133 -4.99 -14.71 -8.30
C GLY A 133 -3.57 -15.10 -7.89
N PHE A 134 -3.21 -16.38 -8.04
CA PHE A 134 -1.87 -16.90 -7.73
C PHE A 134 -0.98 -17.07 -8.96
N THR A 135 -1.50 -16.81 -10.16
CA THR A 135 -0.76 -16.99 -11.41
C THR A 135 -0.16 -15.68 -11.89
N LYS A 136 0.98 -15.76 -12.60
CA LYS A 136 1.65 -14.57 -13.17
C LYS A 136 0.93 -13.96 -14.37
N GLU A 137 -0.10 -14.62 -14.88
CA GLU A 137 -0.95 -14.14 -15.97
C GLU A 137 -1.79 -12.94 -15.52
N HIS A 138 -2.05 -12.84 -14.22
CA HIS A 138 -2.80 -11.74 -13.61
C HIS A 138 -1.89 -10.90 -12.71
N PRO A 139 -1.95 -9.55 -12.79
CA PRO A 139 -1.02 -8.69 -12.04
C PRO A 139 -1.27 -8.69 -10.52
N VAL A 140 -2.40 -9.20 -10.07
CA VAL A 140 -2.85 -9.16 -8.68
C VAL A 140 -1.88 -9.89 -7.75
N GLU A 141 -1.26 -11.01 -8.18
CA GLU A 141 -0.27 -11.73 -7.37
C GLU A 141 0.96 -10.88 -7.06
N ARG A 142 1.39 -10.07 -8.01
CA ARG A 142 2.51 -9.14 -7.83
C ARG A 142 2.12 -8.00 -6.90
N TRP A 143 0.97 -7.37 -7.13
CA TRP A 143 0.48 -6.29 -6.29
C TRP A 143 0.27 -6.73 -4.84
N TYR A 144 -0.24 -7.94 -4.60
CA TYR A 144 -0.33 -8.53 -3.27
C TYR A 144 1.03 -8.56 -2.56
N ARG A 145 2.08 -9.03 -3.25
CA ARG A 145 3.44 -9.09 -2.68
C ARG A 145 4.03 -7.71 -2.44
N ASP A 146 3.78 -6.77 -3.34
CA ASP A 146 4.28 -5.39 -3.23
C ASP A 146 3.58 -4.64 -2.10
N LEU A 147 2.27 -4.79 -1.96
CA LEU A 147 1.50 -4.22 -0.84
C LEU A 147 1.93 -4.79 0.51
N ARG A 148 2.29 -6.07 0.57
CA ARG A 148 2.89 -6.66 1.78
C ARG A 148 4.22 -6.01 2.12
N ALA A 149 5.04 -5.73 1.11
CA ALA A 149 6.32 -5.06 1.31
C ALA A 149 6.15 -3.66 1.94
N THR A 150 5.15 -2.91 1.53
CA THR A 150 4.83 -1.57 2.09
C THR A 150 4.62 -1.62 3.60
N ALA A 151 4.01 -2.68 4.13
CA ALA A 151 3.78 -2.84 5.57
C ALA A 151 5.06 -3.13 6.36
N ILE A 152 6.11 -3.64 5.70
CA ILE A 152 7.36 -4.06 6.35
C ILE A 152 8.45 -2.99 6.23
N LEU A 153 8.46 -2.24 5.13
CA LEU A 153 9.43 -1.17 4.91
C LEU A 153 9.24 -0.07 5.98
N HIS A 154 10.35 0.48 6.46
CA HIS A 154 10.40 1.52 7.48
C HIS A 154 9.83 1.12 8.86
N SER A 155 10.25 -0.04 9.39
CA SER A 155 9.78 -0.60 10.65
C SER A 155 8.30 -1.01 10.62
N GLY A 156 8.04 -2.28 10.51
CA GLY A 156 6.71 -2.87 10.35
C GLY A 156 5.65 -2.39 11.35
N LEU A 157 4.45 -2.89 11.22
CA LEU A 157 3.28 -2.57 12.07
C LEU A 157 3.53 -2.80 13.58
N HIS A 158 4.61 -3.49 13.95
CA HIS A 158 4.90 -3.96 15.29
C HIS A 158 6.40 -3.88 15.64
N ALA A 159 7.11 -2.90 15.12
CA ALA A 159 8.47 -2.62 15.57
C ALA A 159 8.44 -1.67 16.77
#